data_cc33a690b956bbd79cd697c3429735fb
#
_entry.id   cc33a690b956bbd79cd697c3429735fb
#
_cell.length_a   1.000
_cell.length_b   1.000
_cell.length_c   1.000
_cell.angle_alpha   90.00
_cell.angle_beta   90.00
_cell.angle_gamma   90.00
#
_symmetry.space_group_name_H-M   'P 1'
#
loop_
_entity.id
_entity.type
_entity.pdbx_description
1 polymer ?
#
loop_
_entity_poly.entity_id
_entity_poly.type
_entity_poly.pdbx_seq_one_letter_code
_entity_poly.pdbx_strand_id
1 'polypeptide(L)'
;MTDQWERNRLNFEGVWQGKSQWYVRQDDGELSLDQPTTVVDDTRYAISFEDADTGLWDGTGLFLAPGGAAQRPSSRSTYNGSGACWQFEAAGGQSSLEVPADLPRFGHEINLFHGRSRSMLVLLWKPDGSDWRLNAIGAVAFRCQLSDEREAARPQASSIEALLAPLQGCSGVVERFRPQPGLSGQPSAPEPITWDPQPFLQSEVCGVFADGLVCGVPERLPSGGFRLEVGCLQPSRFQQLSIVFDQHHKLQCWERRLFPATFEA
;
A
#
# COMPACT_ATOMS: atom_id res chain seq x y z
N MET A 1 -15.74 -19.97 -0.13
CA MET A 1 -15.44 -18.54 0.00
C MET A 1 -13.94 -18.43 0.22
N THR A 2 -13.23 -17.63 -0.56
CA THR A 2 -11.76 -17.46 -0.48
C THR A 2 -11.41 -16.73 0.82
N ASP A 3 -10.63 -17.32 1.69
CA ASP A 3 -10.20 -16.70 2.95
C ASP A 3 -8.98 -15.78 2.78
N GLN A 4 -8.54 -15.15 3.87
CA GLN A 4 -7.43 -14.18 3.84
C GLN A 4 -6.08 -14.82 3.44
N TRP A 5 -5.84 -16.08 3.79
CA TRP A 5 -4.63 -16.80 3.38
C TRP A 5 -4.63 -17.11 1.88
N GLU A 6 -5.74 -17.61 1.35
CA GLU A 6 -5.88 -17.88 -0.08
C GLU A 6 -5.77 -16.59 -0.92
N ARG A 7 -6.36 -15.47 -0.43
CA ARG A 7 -6.19 -14.17 -1.08
C ARG A 7 -4.72 -13.72 -1.06
N ASN A 8 -4.03 -13.93 0.07
CA ASN A 8 -2.61 -13.63 0.18
C ASN A 8 -1.79 -14.44 -0.84
N ARG A 9 -2.08 -15.74 -0.99
CA ARG A 9 -1.44 -16.57 -2.01
C ARG A 9 -1.67 -16.04 -3.42
N LEU A 10 -2.92 -15.79 -3.80
CA LEU A 10 -3.29 -15.28 -5.10
C LEU A 10 -2.64 -13.94 -5.44
N ASN A 11 -2.55 -13.04 -4.47
CA ASN A 11 -1.97 -11.71 -4.65
C ASN A 11 -0.44 -11.77 -4.72
N PHE A 12 0.19 -12.47 -3.78
CA PHE A 12 1.61 -12.27 -3.48
C PHE A 12 2.55 -13.35 -4.00
N GLU A 13 2.06 -14.56 -4.32
CA GLU A 13 2.93 -15.62 -4.82
C GLU A 13 3.71 -15.18 -6.06
N GLY A 14 5.02 -15.31 -6.01
CA GLY A 14 5.91 -14.99 -7.12
C GLY A 14 7.24 -14.40 -6.71
N VAL A 15 8.09 -14.21 -7.69
CA VAL A 15 9.35 -13.46 -7.59
C VAL A 15 9.12 -12.07 -8.18
N TRP A 16 9.17 -11.06 -7.35
CA TRP A 16 8.91 -9.68 -7.69
C TRP A 16 10.23 -8.92 -7.79
N GLN A 17 10.44 -8.26 -8.92
CA GLN A 17 11.64 -7.47 -9.17
C GLN A 17 11.23 -6.09 -9.68
N GLY A 18 11.91 -5.04 -9.21
CA GLY A 18 11.59 -3.69 -9.59
C GLY A 18 12.53 -2.65 -9.00
N LYS A 19 12.29 -1.41 -9.36
CA LYS A 19 13.02 -0.25 -8.85
C LYS A 19 12.28 0.31 -7.64
N SER A 20 12.97 0.48 -6.52
CA SER A 20 12.44 1.17 -5.35
C SER A 20 13.01 2.58 -5.21
N GLN A 21 12.15 3.50 -4.83
CA GLN A 21 12.45 4.90 -4.56
C GLN A 21 12.03 5.23 -3.14
N TRP A 22 12.97 5.72 -2.34
CA TRP A 22 12.74 6.08 -0.94
C TRP A 22 12.93 7.56 -0.74
N TYR A 23 11.93 8.18 -0.15
CA TYR A 23 11.89 9.58 0.26
C TYR A 23 11.96 9.59 1.78
N VAL A 24 13.11 9.98 2.33
CA VAL A 24 13.37 9.92 3.77
C VAL A 24 13.59 11.32 4.28
N ARG A 25 12.96 11.65 5.41
CA ARG A 25 13.15 12.93 6.07
C ARG A 25 14.63 13.11 6.44
N GLN A 26 15.17 14.25 6.06
CA GLN A 26 16.57 14.61 6.29
C GLN A 26 16.77 15.10 7.74
N ASP A 27 18.03 15.19 8.16
CA ASP A 27 18.39 15.65 9.51
C ASP A 27 18.00 17.11 9.78
N ASP A 28 17.87 17.94 8.74
CA ASP A 28 17.34 19.30 8.81
C ASP A 28 15.83 19.38 8.99
N GLY A 29 15.15 18.23 8.97
CA GLY A 29 13.72 18.08 9.16
C GLY A 29 12.90 18.25 7.88
N GLU A 30 13.50 18.34 6.69
CA GLU A 30 12.78 18.38 5.42
C GLU A 30 12.43 16.99 4.90
N LEU A 31 11.22 16.83 4.34
CA LEU A 31 10.80 15.68 3.54
C LEU A 31 10.39 16.18 2.15
N SER A 32 11.32 16.11 1.20
CA SER A 32 11.02 16.43 -0.20
C SER A 32 10.58 15.18 -0.96
N LEU A 33 9.55 15.33 -1.79
CA LEU A 33 9.08 14.29 -2.71
C LEU A 33 9.52 14.54 -4.16
N ASP A 34 10.28 15.61 -4.42
CA ASP A 34 10.76 15.94 -5.77
C ASP A 34 11.77 14.92 -6.28
N GLN A 35 12.64 14.46 -5.39
CA GLN A 35 13.63 13.43 -5.71
C GLN A 35 13.80 12.44 -4.57
N PRO A 36 13.90 11.14 -4.89
CA PRO A 36 14.15 10.12 -3.86
C PRO A 36 15.53 10.30 -3.22
N THR A 37 15.57 10.17 -1.91
CA THR A 37 16.81 10.16 -1.13
C THR A 37 17.68 8.94 -1.42
N THR A 38 17.02 7.82 -1.72
CA THR A 38 17.67 6.54 -2.05
C THR A 38 16.91 5.85 -3.17
N VAL A 39 17.67 5.36 -4.13
CA VAL A 39 17.16 4.54 -5.23
C VAL A 39 17.85 3.20 -5.21
N VAL A 40 17.07 2.11 -5.28
CA VAL A 40 17.59 0.75 -5.46
C VAL A 40 17.02 0.21 -6.77
N ASP A 41 17.88 0.06 -7.78
CA ASP A 41 17.45 -0.29 -9.13
C ASP A 41 16.99 -1.74 -9.27
N ASP A 42 17.50 -2.63 -8.43
CA ASP A 42 17.20 -4.06 -8.44
C ASP A 42 16.67 -4.54 -7.09
N THR A 43 15.53 -4.01 -6.68
CA THR A 43 14.83 -4.50 -5.49
C THR A 43 14.17 -5.83 -5.81
N ARG A 44 14.48 -6.86 -5.03
CA ARG A 44 13.92 -8.19 -5.18
C ARG A 44 13.15 -8.62 -3.94
N TYR A 45 12.05 -9.28 -4.17
CA TYR A 45 11.16 -9.80 -3.13
C TYR A 45 10.48 -11.07 -3.65
N ALA A 46 10.43 -12.12 -2.85
CA ALA A 46 9.80 -13.35 -3.25
C ALA A 46 8.86 -13.90 -2.17
N ILE A 47 7.74 -14.43 -2.61
CA ILE A 47 6.89 -15.28 -1.79
C ILE A 47 6.61 -16.56 -2.56
N SER A 48 6.91 -17.69 -1.94
CA SER A 48 6.61 -19.01 -2.46
C SER A 48 5.75 -19.79 -1.47
N PHE A 49 4.96 -20.72 -2.00
CA PHE A 49 4.16 -21.63 -1.19
C PHE A 49 4.56 -23.05 -1.55
N GLU A 50 4.94 -23.84 -0.52
CA GLU A 50 5.32 -25.25 -0.69
C GLU A 50 4.07 -26.11 -0.88
N ASP A 51 3.00 -25.74 -0.16
CA ASP A 51 1.69 -26.41 -0.19
C ASP A 51 0.55 -25.41 0.10
N ALA A 52 -0.63 -25.92 0.41
CA ALA A 52 -1.80 -25.09 0.73
C ALA A 52 -1.65 -24.30 2.03
N ASP A 53 -0.80 -24.75 2.95
CA ASP A 53 -0.76 -24.27 4.32
C ASP A 53 0.58 -23.63 4.72
N THR A 54 1.63 -23.82 3.93
CA THR A 54 2.98 -23.33 4.22
C THR A 54 3.58 -22.53 3.09
N GLY A 55 4.40 -21.55 3.44
CA GLY A 55 5.09 -20.70 2.50
C GLY A 55 6.34 -20.06 3.09
N LEU A 56 7.08 -19.38 2.24
CA LEU A 56 8.29 -18.66 2.58
C LEU A 56 8.21 -17.23 2.06
N TRP A 57 8.39 -16.27 2.95
CA TRP A 57 8.62 -14.87 2.61
C TRP A 57 10.13 -14.63 2.52
N ASP A 58 10.62 -14.20 1.36
CA ASP A 58 12.02 -13.85 1.11
C ASP A 58 12.14 -12.35 0.82
N GLY A 59 12.53 -11.61 1.83
CA GLY A 59 12.80 -10.16 1.76
C GLY A 59 14.28 -9.82 1.67
N THR A 60 15.16 -10.77 1.33
CA THR A 60 16.61 -10.57 1.31
C THR A 60 17.06 -9.46 0.35
N GLY A 61 16.26 -9.16 -0.68
CA GLY A 61 16.50 -8.09 -1.64
C GLY A 61 15.76 -6.78 -1.33
N LEU A 62 15.13 -6.65 -0.16
CA LEU A 62 14.41 -5.43 0.24
C LEU A 62 15.31 -4.48 1.04
N PHE A 63 15.40 -3.23 0.60
CA PHE A 63 15.91 -2.13 1.41
C PHE A 63 14.92 -1.85 2.56
N LEU A 64 15.34 -1.66 3.76
CA LEU A 64 14.49 -1.46 4.96
C LEU A 64 13.55 -2.63 5.32
N ALA A 65 13.83 -3.86 4.90
CA ALA A 65 13.08 -5.02 5.36
C ALA A 65 13.07 -5.09 6.91
N PRO A 66 11.92 -5.37 7.55
CA PRO A 66 11.86 -5.50 9.01
C PRO A 66 12.83 -6.58 9.51
N GLY A 67 13.77 -6.19 10.38
CA GLY A 67 14.80 -7.11 10.90
C GLY A 67 15.94 -7.41 9.94
N GLY A 68 16.15 -6.56 8.91
CA GLY A 68 17.18 -6.74 7.88
C GLY A 68 16.74 -7.70 6.77
N ALA A 69 17.67 -7.95 5.83
CA ALA A 69 17.48 -8.94 4.79
C ALA A 69 17.26 -10.33 5.44
N ALA A 70 16.07 -10.90 5.27
CA ALA A 70 15.67 -12.12 5.97
C ALA A 70 14.74 -12.98 5.13
N GLN A 71 14.79 -14.27 5.39
CA GLN A 71 13.77 -15.23 4.98
C GLN A 71 12.93 -15.57 6.20
N ARG A 72 11.60 -15.64 6.04
CA ARG A 72 10.68 -15.95 7.12
C ARG A 72 9.66 -16.98 6.66
N PRO A 73 9.54 -18.10 7.36
CA PRO A 73 8.44 -19.03 7.15
C PRO A 73 7.11 -18.33 7.42
N SER A 74 6.12 -18.66 6.62
CA SER A 74 4.73 -18.27 6.84
C SER A 74 3.85 -19.51 6.82
N SER A 75 2.79 -19.49 7.59
CA SER A 75 1.84 -20.60 7.60
C SER A 75 0.41 -20.10 7.74
N ARG A 76 -0.51 -20.87 7.19
CA ARG A 76 -1.94 -20.62 7.29
C ARG A 76 -2.40 -20.50 8.75
N SER A 77 -1.86 -21.36 9.63
CA SER A 77 -2.24 -21.39 11.04
C SER A 77 -1.81 -20.15 11.85
N THR A 78 -0.76 -19.46 11.41
CA THR A 78 -0.23 -18.25 12.08
C THR A 78 -0.51 -16.96 11.32
N TYR A 79 -1.02 -17.07 10.08
CA TYR A 79 -1.30 -15.90 9.24
C TYR A 79 -2.34 -14.99 9.90
N ASN A 80 -2.01 -13.69 9.92
CA ASN A 80 -2.88 -12.64 10.44
C ASN A 80 -3.34 -12.82 11.89
N GLY A 81 -2.52 -13.42 12.76
CA GLY A 81 -2.86 -13.64 14.16
C GLY A 81 -3.18 -12.35 14.95
N SER A 82 -2.60 -11.22 14.55
CA SER A 82 -2.90 -9.89 15.14
C SER A 82 -4.08 -9.16 14.51
N GLY A 83 -4.52 -9.54 13.31
CA GLY A 83 -5.50 -8.78 12.52
C GLY A 83 -4.89 -7.62 11.72
N ALA A 84 -3.56 -7.51 11.66
CA ALA A 84 -2.85 -6.41 10.99
C ALA A 84 -2.72 -6.60 9.48
N CYS A 85 -2.83 -7.83 8.97
CA CYS A 85 -2.83 -8.14 7.55
C CYS A 85 -4.24 -8.04 6.97
N TRP A 86 -4.31 -7.58 5.74
CA TRP A 86 -5.58 -7.42 5.03
C TRP A 86 -5.41 -7.79 3.55
N GLN A 87 -6.43 -8.43 2.99
CA GLN A 87 -6.46 -8.84 1.60
C GLN A 87 -7.83 -8.56 0.98
N PHE A 88 -7.81 -7.81 -0.12
CA PHE A 88 -8.86 -7.75 -1.12
C PHE A 88 -8.43 -8.53 -2.37
N GLU A 89 -9.30 -8.67 -3.34
CA GLU A 89 -8.88 -9.08 -4.67
C GLU A 89 -7.98 -8.01 -5.30
N ALA A 90 -6.80 -8.39 -5.74
CA ALA A 90 -5.79 -7.49 -6.33
C ALA A 90 -5.35 -6.31 -5.44
N ALA A 91 -5.50 -6.41 -4.11
CA ALA A 91 -4.88 -5.49 -3.16
C ALA A 91 -4.62 -6.20 -1.84
N GLY A 92 -3.53 -5.88 -1.17
CA GLY A 92 -3.20 -6.46 0.12
C GLY A 92 -2.06 -5.75 0.82
N GLY A 93 -1.86 -6.06 2.08
CA GLY A 93 -0.78 -5.47 2.86
C GLY A 93 -0.91 -5.69 4.35
N GLN A 94 -0.20 -4.86 5.09
CA GLN A 94 -0.24 -4.85 6.54
C GLN A 94 -0.19 -3.42 7.08
N SER A 95 -0.82 -3.23 8.24
CA SER A 95 -0.94 -1.91 8.87
C SER A 95 -0.73 -1.99 10.36
N SER A 96 -0.16 -0.94 10.97
CA SER A 96 -0.32 -0.72 12.39
C SER A 96 -1.81 -0.60 12.71
N LEU A 97 -2.29 -1.31 13.74
CA LEU A 97 -3.71 -1.31 14.13
C LEU A 97 -4.12 -0.11 14.99
N GLU A 98 -3.12 0.55 15.57
CA GLU A 98 -3.28 1.77 16.35
C GLU A 98 -1.99 2.58 16.28
N VAL A 99 -2.06 3.87 16.59
CA VAL A 99 -0.87 4.69 16.78
C VAL A 99 -0.24 4.27 18.11
N PRO A 100 0.97 3.68 18.08
CA PRO A 100 1.53 3.05 19.29
C PRO A 100 2.08 4.09 20.26
N ALA A 101 1.88 3.87 21.58
CA ALA A 101 2.47 4.74 22.60
C ALA A 101 3.99 4.55 22.74
N ASP A 102 4.47 3.29 22.62
CA ASP A 102 5.82 2.89 23.03
C ASP A 102 6.66 2.27 21.90
N LEU A 103 6.20 2.30 20.67
CA LEU A 103 6.94 1.74 19.54
C LEU A 103 7.70 2.82 18.78
N PRO A 104 8.83 2.49 18.14
CA PRO A 104 9.66 3.46 17.43
C PRO A 104 9.09 3.88 16.07
N ARG A 105 7.97 3.27 15.62
CA ARG A 105 7.34 3.57 14.33
C ARG A 105 5.89 3.16 14.26
N PHE A 106 5.15 3.95 13.48
CA PHE A 106 3.81 3.68 13.00
C PHE A 106 3.90 3.55 11.48
N GLY A 107 3.38 2.46 10.92
CA GLY A 107 3.64 2.21 9.51
C GLY A 107 2.65 1.29 8.81
N HIS A 108 2.67 1.40 7.48
CA HIS A 108 1.78 0.69 6.56
C HIS A 108 2.55 0.23 5.33
N GLU A 109 2.28 -1.00 4.91
CA GLU A 109 2.67 -1.53 3.61
C GLU A 109 1.40 -1.77 2.79
N ILE A 110 1.32 -1.14 1.64
CA ILE A 110 0.18 -1.20 0.73
C ILE A 110 0.64 -1.75 -0.61
N ASN A 111 -0.05 -2.75 -1.13
CA ASN A 111 0.24 -3.37 -2.40
C ASN A 111 -1.02 -3.36 -3.27
N LEU A 112 -0.91 -2.78 -4.46
CA LEU A 112 -1.97 -2.70 -5.46
C LEU A 112 -1.53 -3.47 -6.70
N PHE A 113 -2.32 -4.48 -7.10
CA PHE A 113 -1.96 -5.39 -8.18
C PHE A 113 -2.80 -5.12 -9.43
N HIS A 114 -2.17 -5.32 -10.58
CA HIS A 114 -2.83 -5.42 -11.88
C HIS A 114 -2.17 -6.56 -12.66
N GLY A 115 -2.88 -7.68 -12.82
CA GLY A 115 -2.27 -8.90 -13.32
C GLY A 115 -1.03 -9.29 -12.51
N ARG A 116 0.09 -9.43 -13.17
CA ARG A 116 1.38 -9.75 -12.54
C ARG A 116 2.29 -8.52 -12.38
N SER A 117 1.69 -7.34 -12.28
CA SER A 117 2.34 -6.09 -11.88
C SER A 117 1.88 -5.70 -10.47
N ARG A 118 2.79 -5.21 -9.66
CA ARG A 118 2.54 -4.84 -8.25
C ARG A 118 3.15 -3.50 -7.97
N SER A 119 2.32 -2.54 -7.60
CA SER A 119 2.76 -1.23 -7.15
C SER A 119 2.67 -1.20 -5.62
N MET A 120 3.80 -1.07 -4.95
CA MET A 120 3.91 -1.07 -3.49
C MET A 120 4.21 0.33 -2.95
N LEU A 121 3.50 0.73 -1.92
CA LEU A 121 3.81 1.92 -1.13
C LEU A 121 4.02 1.53 0.34
N VAL A 122 5.08 2.09 0.93
CA VAL A 122 5.37 1.99 2.36
C VAL A 122 5.30 3.39 2.96
N LEU A 123 4.56 3.55 4.04
CA LEU A 123 4.41 4.80 4.77
C LEU A 123 4.91 4.60 6.20
N LEU A 124 5.83 5.45 6.67
CA LEU A 124 6.43 5.32 7.99
C LEU A 124 6.43 6.65 8.73
N TRP A 125 5.80 6.68 9.89
CA TRP A 125 5.89 7.78 10.86
C TRP A 125 6.81 7.38 12.00
N LYS A 126 7.48 8.38 12.59
CA LYS A 126 8.28 8.26 13.81
C LYS A 126 7.80 9.25 14.87
N PRO A 127 8.03 8.96 16.16
CA PRO A 127 7.83 9.94 17.22
C PRO A 127 8.63 11.22 16.97
N ASP A 128 7.99 12.38 17.17
CA ASP A 128 8.57 13.71 17.10
C ASP A 128 8.04 14.54 18.29
N GLY A 129 8.75 14.47 19.43
CA GLY A 129 8.26 14.99 20.71
C GLY A 129 7.04 14.22 21.22
N SER A 130 5.92 14.92 21.42
CA SER A 130 4.64 14.30 21.77
C SER A 130 3.84 13.79 20.56
N ASP A 131 4.28 14.10 19.36
CA ASP A 131 3.54 13.86 18.13
C ASP A 131 4.17 12.74 17.29
N TRP A 132 3.53 12.43 16.18
CA TRP A 132 4.03 11.52 15.17
C TRP A 132 4.22 12.27 13.86
N ARG A 133 5.39 12.17 13.27
CA ARG A 133 5.72 12.86 12.03
C ARG A 133 6.12 11.85 10.93
N LEU A 134 5.62 12.07 9.71
CA LEU A 134 5.96 11.26 8.55
C LEU A 134 7.47 11.32 8.31
N ASN A 135 8.12 10.16 8.37
CA ASN A 135 9.57 10.04 8.27
C ASN A 135 10.04 9.48 6.93
N ALA A 136 9.27 8.58 6.33
CA ALA A 136 9.65 7.99 5.06
C ALA A 136 8.46 7.53 4.24
N ILE A 137 8.60 7.66 2.93
CA ILE A 137 7.74 7.03 1.92
C ILE A 137 8.62 6.18 1.03
N GLY A 138 8.25 4.90 0.85
CA GLY A 138 8.89 3.99 -0.10
C GLY A 138 7.93 3.63 -1.21
N ALA A 139 8.31 3.84 -2.47
CA ALA A 139 7.51 3.49 -3.63
C ALA A 139 8.26 2.46 -4.50
N VAL A 140 7.62 1.35 -4.85
CA VAL A 140 8.25 0.27 -5.62
C VAL A 140 7.33 -0.20 -6.74
N ALA A 141 7.84 -0.20 -7.96
CA ALA A 141 7.17 -0.73 -9.13
C ALA A 141 7.68 -2.14 -9.44
N PHE A 142 6.97 -3.15 -8.96
CA PHE A 142 7.35 -4.55 -9.15
C PHE A 142 6.71 -5.19 -10.38
N ARG A 143 7.45 -6.11 -11.01
CA ARG A 143 6.96 -7.04 -12.02
C ARG A 143 7.30 -8.47 -11.62
N CYS A 144 6.36 -9.39 -11.76
CA CYS A 144 6.60 -10.79 -11.46
C CYS A 144 7.53 -11.43 -12.52
N GLN A 145 8.60 -12.05 -12.07
CA GLN A 145 9.58 -12.67 -12.94
C GLN A 145 9.17 -14.07 -13.43
N LEU A 146 8.18 -14.69 -12.77
CA LEU A 146 7.68 -16.02 -13.11
C LEU A 146 6.41 -15.97 -13.97
N SER A 147 6.22 -14.89 -14.73
CA SER A 147 5.03 -14.70 -15.57
C SER A 147 5.37 -13.96 -16.84
N ASP A 148 4.78 -14.42 -17.95
CA ASP A 148 4.81 -13.74 -19.23
C ASP A 148 3.79 -12.58 -19.30
N GLU A 149 2.80 -12.56 -18.37
CA GLU A 149 1.75 -11.55 -18.28
C GLU A 149 2.16 -10.30 -17.47
N ARG A 150 3.37 -9.84 -17.62
CA ARG A 150 3.83 -8.63 -16.95
C ARG A 150 3.69 -7.41 -17.85
N GLU A 151 3.06 -6.38 -17.31
CA GLU A 151 2.93 -5.13 -18.03
C GLU A 151 4.25 -4.34 -18.02
N ALA A 152 4.42 -3.46 -19.00
CA ALA A 152 5.53 -2.51 -19.02
C ALA A 152 5.40 -1.51 -17.84
N ALA A 153 6.51 -0.85 -17.49
CA ALA A 153 6.48 0.25 -16.54
C ALA A 153 5.65 1.40 -17.09
N ARG A 154 4.76 1.94 -16.25
CA ARG A 154 3.95 3.12 -16.57
C ARG A 154 4.76 4.39 -16.31
N PRO A 155 4.60 5.44 -17.11
CA PRO A 155 5.26 6.70 -16.84
C PRO A 155 4.77 7.31 -15.52
N GLN A 156 5.64 8.08 -14.88
CA GLN A 156 5.25 8.91 -13.74
C GLN A 156 4.42 10.09 -14.24
N ALA A 157 3.32 10.40 -13.57
CA ALA A 157 2.56 11.61 -13.85
C ALA A 157 3.37 12.86 -13.47
N SER A 158 3.13 13.97 -14.18
CA SER A 158 3.80 15.25 -13.93
C SER A 158 3.30 15.94 -12.65
N SER A 159 2.06 15.65 -12.25
CA SER A 159 1.44 16.17 -11.03
C SER A 159 0.31 15.26 -10.57
N ILE A 160 -0.19 15.51 -9.36
CA ILE A 160 -1.33 14.77 -8.83
C ILE A 160 -2.61 15.09 -9.59
N GLU A 161 -2.80 16.33 -9.98
CA GLU A 161 -3.96 16.78 -10.76
C GLU A 161 -3.97 16.08 -12.13
N ALA A 162 -2.80 15.98 -12.79
CA ALA A 162 -2.67 15.28 -14.07
C ALA A 162 -2.99 13.79 -13.93
N LEU A 163 -2.57 13.15 -12.82
CA LEU A 163 -2.86 11.74 -12.56
C LEU A 163 -4.34 11.50 -12.29
N LEU A 164 -5.01 12.41 -11.55
CA LEU A 164 -6.39 12.25 -11.12
C LEU A 164 -7.43 12.82 -12.09
N ALA A 165 -7.03 13.69 -13.02
CA ALA A 165 -7.94 14.33 -13.96
C ALA A 165 -8.86 13.37 -14.76
N PRO A 166 -8.37 12.20 -15.23
CA PRO A 166 -9.20 11.22 -15.96
C PRO A 166 -10.35 10.63 -15.14
N LEU A 167 -10.33 10.80 -13.82
CA LEU A 167 -11.34 10.23 -12.92
C LEU A 167 -12.52 11.17 -12.65
N GLN A 168 -12.46 12.41 -13.14
CA GLN A 168 -13.51 13.38 -12.88
C GLN A 168 -14.88 12.88 -13.39
N GLY A 169 -15.87 12.85 -12.48
CA GLY A 169 -17.21 12.37 -12.78
C GLY A 169 -17.38 10.86 -12.84
N CYS A 170 -16.31 10.10 -12.61
CA CYS A 170 -16.38 8.64 -12.60
C CYS A 170 -17.22 8.12 -11.41
N SER A 171 -18.02 7.09 -11.69
CA SER A 171 -18.66 6.26 -10.69
C SER A 171 -17.91 4.96 -10.53
N GLY A 172 -17.83 4.46 -9.31
CA GLY A 172 -17.11 3.25 -8.97
C GLY A 172 -17.79 2.48 -7.85
N VAL A 173 -17.03 1.61 -7.21
CA VAL A 173 -17.49 0.83 -6.06
C VAL A 173 -16.50 0.93 -4.91
N VAL A 174 -17.00 0.80 -3.68
CA VAL A 174 -16.21 0.69 -2.45
C VAL A 174 -16.53 -0.60 -1.72
N GLU A 175 -15.48 -1.28 -1.27
CA GLU A 175 -15.55 -2.42 -0.36
C GLU A 175 -14.79 -2.07 0.93
N ARG A 176 -15.25 -2.57 2.05
CA ARG A 176 -14.64 -2.31 3.36
C ARG A 176 -14.23 -3.60 4.04
N PHE A 177 -13.04 -3.60 4.61
CA PHE A 177 -12.54 -4.68 5.44
C PHE A 177 -12.16 -4.13 6.81
N ARG A 178 -12.67 -4.76 7.88
CA ARG A 178 -12.34 -4.36 9.26
C ARG A 178 -11.23 -5.23 9.84
N PRO A 179 -10.35 -4.67 10.67
CA PRO A 179 -9.34 -5.46 11.37
C PRO A 179 -9.97 -6.64 12.11
N GLN A 180 -9.47 -7.82 11.81
CA GLN A 180 -9.95 -9.06 12.40
C GLN A 180 -8.82 -10.09 12.42
N PRO A 181 -8.46 -10.63 13.59
CA PRO A 181 -7.51 -11.73 13.66
C PRO A 181 -7.98 -12.99 12.93
N GLY A 182 -7.03 -13.72 12.35
CA GLY A 182 -7.27 -14.98 11.66
C GLY A 182 -7.72 -14.82 10.20
N LEU A 183 -8.34 -15.85 9.66
CA LEU A 183 -8.52 -16.03 8.22
C LEU A 183 -9.92 -15.70 7.72
N SER A 184 -10.92 -15.67 8.61
CA SER A 184 -12.35 -15.60 8.26
C SER A 184 -12.83 -14.22 7.79
N GLY A 185 -12.01 -13.17 7.98
CA GLY A 185 -12.37 -11.82 7.59
C GLY A 185 -12.66 -11.71 6.09
N GLN A 186 -13.76 -11.03 5.74
CA GLN A 186 -14.16 -10.81 4.36
C GLN A 186 -14.42 -9.31 4.12
N PRO A 187 -14.06 -8.78 2.96
CA PRO A 187 -14.55 -7.48 2.53
C PRO A 187 -16.09 -7.45 2.47
N SER A 188 -16.67 -6.28 2.70
CA SER A 188 -18.11 -6.08 2.48
C SER A 188 -18.49 -6.31 1.03
N ALA A 189 -19.79 -6.47 0.77
CA ALA A 189 -20.27 -6.35 -0.60
C ALA A 189 -19.90 -4.97 -1.18
N PRO A 190 -19.65 -4.87 -2.51
CA PRO A 190 -19.36 -3.61 -3.16
C PRO A 190 -20.58 -2.66 -3.08
N GLU A 191 -20.34 -1.40 -2.72
CA GLU A 191 -21.33 -0.33 -2.69
C GLU A 191 -20.98 0.73 -3.73
N PRO A 192 -21.97 1.33 -4.43
CA PRO A 192 -21.72 2.41 -5.37
C PRO A 192 -21.08 3.64 -4.70
N ILE A 193 -20.14 4.28 -5.40
CA ILE A 193 -19.50 5.52 -4.95
C ILE A 193 -19.19 6.42 -6.15
N THR A 194 -19.19 7.72 -5.95
CA THR A 194 -18.71 8.69 -6.94
C THR A 194 -17.28 9.11 -6.58
N TRP A 195 -16.47 9.33 -7.60
CA TRP A 195 -15.11 9.81 -7.43
C TRP A 195 -15.08 11.17 -6.74
N ASP A 196 -14.21 11.29 -5.74
CA ASP A 196 -13.91 12.52 -5.03
C ASP A 196 -12.37 12.67 -4.92
N PRO A 197 -11.75 13.69 -5.54
CA PRO A 197 -10.32 13.92 -5.46
C PRO A 197 -9.88 14.56 -4.13
N GLN A 198 -10.80 15.15 -3.36
CA GLN A 198 -10.47 15.97 -2.19
C GLN A 198 -9.60 15.24 -1.14
N PRO A 199 -9.83 13.95 -0.85
CA PRO A 199 -8.97 13.23 0.09
C PRO A 199 -7.47 13.23 -0.27
N PHE A 200 -7.14 13.31 -1.54
CA PHE A 200 -5.75 13.49 -1.98
C PHE A 200 -5.32 14.96 -1.97
N LEU A 201 -6.12 15.83 -2.59
CA LEU A 201 -5.76 17.24 -2.81
C LEU A 201 -5.68 18.10 -1.54
N GLN A 202 -6.39 17.68 -0.48
CA GLN A 202 -6.38 18.36 0.82
C GLN A 202 -5.35 17.78 1.80
N SER A 203 -4.64 16.72 1.41
CA SER A 203 -3.60 16.14 2.26
C SER A 203 -2.37 17.04 2.35
N GLU A 204 -1.78 17.13 3.54
CA GLU A 204 -0.57 17.93 3.77
C GLU A 204 0.63 17.43 2.97
N VAL A 205 0.77 16.12 2.85
CA VAL A 205 1.77 15.48 2.01
C VAL A 205 1.07 14.73 0.90
N CYS A 206 1.30 15.19 -0.32
CA CYS A 206 0.70 14.66 -1.52
C CYS A 206 1.78 14.39 -2.54
N GLY A 207 1.89 13.14 -3.01
CA GLY A 207 2.96 12.73 -3.91
C GLY A 207 2.49 11.81 -5.02
N VAL A 208 3.12 11.97 -6.20
CA VAL A 208 3.01 11.04 -7.33
C VAL A 208 4.34 10.32 -7.52
N PHE A 209 4.27 9.03 -7.79
CA PHE A 209 5.44 8.17 -7.91
C PHE A 209 5.38 7.39 -9.22
N ALA A 210 6.48 6.72 -9.53
CA ALA A 210 6.53 5.84 -10.69
C ALA A 210 5.38 4.81 -10.68
N ASP A 211 5.02 4.37 -11.87
CA ASP A 211 4.03 3.30 -12.09
C ASP A 211 2.59 3.68 -11.71
N GLY A 212 2.27 4.97 -11.77
CA GLY A 212 0.92 5.48 -11.50
C GLY A 212 0.52 5.51 -10.03
N LEU A 213 1.48 5.34 -9.12
CA LEU A 213 1.24 5.46 -7.68
C LEU A 213 1.03 6.91 -7.25
N VAL A 214 0.14 7.11 -6.28
CA VAL A 214 -0.15 8.38 -5.64
C VAL A 214 -0.47 8.16 -4.16
N CYS A 215 -0.11 9.10 -3.31
CA CYS A 215 -0.60 9.13 -1.93
C CYS A 215 -1.03 10.54 -1.51
N GLY A 216 -1.95 10.58 -0.52
CA GLY A 216 -2.34 11.76 0.22
C GLY A 216 -2.37 11.41 1.72
N VAL A 217 -1.50 12.00 2.52
CA VAL A 217 -1.35 11.63 3.94
C VAL A 217 -1.03 12.85 4.80
N PRO A 218 -1.33 12.84 6.11
CA PRO A 218 -0.90 13.88 7.01
C PRO A 218 0.62 13.84 7.24
N GLU A 219 1.26 14.99 7.28
CA GLU A 219 2.66 15.09 7.70
C GLU A 219 2.81 14.78 9.19
N ARG A 220 1.90 15.36 10.01
CA ARG A 220 1.74 15.06 11.42
C ARG A 220 0.41 14.37 11.64
N LEU A 221 0.40 13.32 12.45
CA LEU A 221 -0.87 12.67 12.79
C LEU A 221 -1.74 13.67 13.59
N PRO A 222 -2.98 13.92 13.15
CA PRO A 222 -3.87 14.84 13.85
C PRO A 222 -4.33 14.25 15.20
N SER A 223 -4.80 15.08 16.10
CA SER A 223 -5.31 14.65 17.40
C SER A 223 -6.66 13.91 17.35
N GLY A 224 -7.33 13.94 16.20
CA GLY A 224 -8.59 13.26 15.94
C GLY A 224 -8.46 12.10 14.96
N GLY A 225 -9.60 11.60 14.48
CA GLY A 225 -9.61 10.59 13.44
C GLY A 225 -8.99 11.08 12.13
N PHE A 226 -8.36 10.19 11.38
CA PHE A 226 -7.67 10.53 10.14
C PHE A 226 -7.76 9.41 9.11
N ARG A 227 -7.34 9.75 7.90
CA ARG A 227 -7.28 8.80 6.78
C ARG A 227 -5.92 8.91 6.09
N LEU A 228 -5.46 7.78 5.57
CA LEU A 228 -4.31 7.71 4.69
C LEU A 228 -4.84 7.24 3.32
N GLU A 229 -4.56 8.02 2.29
CA GLU A 229 -5.04 7.73 0.94
C GLU A 229 -3.88 7.25 0.07
N VAL A 230 -4.06 6.13 -0.58
CA VAL A 230 -3.10 5.58 -1.55
C VAL A 230 -3.86 5.16 -2.79
N GLY A 231 -3.35 5.49 -3.96
CA GLY A 231 -3.97 5.11 -5.21
C GLY A 231 -2.96 4.64 -6.24
N CYS A 232 -3.45 3.90 -7.21
CA CYS A 232 -2.66 3.49 -8.36
C CYS A 232 -3.50 3.56 -9.63
N LEU A 233 -2.98 4.31 -10.59
CA LEU A 233 -3.54 4.38 -11.92
C LEU A 233 -3.06 3.18 -12.72
N GLN A 234 -3.99 2.28 -13.04
CA GLN A 234 -3.77 1.05 -13.79
C GLN A 234 -4.35 1.18 -15.20
N PRO A 235 -4.00 0.34 -16.18
CA PRO A 235 -4.41 0.51 -17.58
C PRO A 235 -5.92 0.66 -17.83
N SER A 236 -6.77 0.04 -16.98
CA SER A 236 -8.24 0.05 -17.17
C SER A 236 -9.02 0.60 -15.98
N ARG A 237 -8.33 0.99 -14.92
CA ARG A 237 -8.96 1.45 -13.67
C ARG A 237 -8.02 2.28 -12.82
N PHE A 238 -8.60 3.06 -11.94
CA PHE A 238 -7.91 3.60 -10.76
C PHE A 238 -8.32 2.76 -9.54
N GLN A 239 -7.34 2.27 -8.81
CA GLN A 239 -7.55 1.55 -7.55
C GLN A 239 -7.06 2.41 -6.40
N GLN A 240 -7.95 2.72 -5.45
CA GLN A 240 -7.65 3.50 -4.27
C GLN A 240 -7.82 2.63 -3.02
N LEU A 241 -6.93 2.81 -2.07
CA LEU A 241 -7.05 2.29 -0.71
C LEU A 241 -7.05 3.44 0.27
N SER A 242 -8.05 3.49 1.15
CA SER A 242 -8.09 4.38 2.30
C SER A 242 -7.90 3.57 3.57
N ILE A 243 -6.99 3.99 4.45
CA ILE A 243 -6.78 3.40 5.77
C ILE A 243 -7.38 4.38 6.78
N VAL A 244 -8.44 3.96 7.48
CA VAL A 244 -9.29 4.85 8.28
C VAL A 244 -9.04 4.62 9.77
N PHE A 245 -8.65 5.68 10.48
CA PHE A 245 -8.45 5.69 11.92
C PHE A 245 -9.52 6.53 12.62
N ASP A 246 -9.96 6.06 13.78
CA ASP A 246 -10.94 6.77 14.62
C ASP A 246 -10.28 7.87 15.48
N GLN A 247 -11.12 8.58 16.25
CA GLN A 247 -10.71 9.64 17.17
C GLN A 247 -9.77 9.16 18.30
N HIS A 248 -9.65 7.85 18.52
CA HIS A 248 -8.74 7.23 19.49
C HIS A 248 -7.50 6.64 18.82
N HIS A 249 -7.26 6.99 17.55
CA HIS A 249 -6.15 6.49 16.73
C HIS A 249 -6.14 4.97 16.57
N LYS A 250 -7.31 4.33 16.60
CA LYS A 250 -7.47 2.92 16.30
C LYS A 250 -7.95 2.73 14.88
N LEU A 251 -7.36 1.78 14.19
CA LEU A 251 -7.74 1.42 12.83
C LEU A 251 -9.17 0.89 12.80
N GLN A 252 -10.06 1.58 12.08
CA GLN A 252 -11.45 1.18 11.90
C GLN A 252 -11.64 0.21 10.74
N CYS A 253 -11.06 0.54 9.59
CA CYS A 253 -11.17 -0.28 8.38
C CYS A 253 -10.15 0.12 7.31
N TRP A 254 -9.99 -0.77 6.36
CA TRP A 254 -9.45 -0.49 5.04
C TRP A 254 -10.62 -0.40 4.06
N GLU A 255 -10.63 0.65 3.23
CA GLU A 255 -11.62 0.83 2.16
C GLU A 255 -10.90 0.71 0.82
N ARG A 256 -11.27 -0.27 0.01
CA ARG A 256 -10.82 -0.38 -1.38
C ARG A 256 -11.87 0.23 -2.29
N ARG A 257 -11.47 1.18 -3.12
CA ARG A 257 -12.32 1.81 -4.13
C ARG A 257 -11.80 1.52 -5.52
N LEU A 258 -12.69 1.21 -6.43
CA LEU A 258 -12.37 0.90 -7.82
C LEU A 258 -13.16 1.82 -8.73
N PHE A 259 -12.46 2.58 -9.57
CA PHE A 259 -13.05 3.47 -10.56
C PHE A 259 -12.60 3.03 -11.94
N PRO A 260 -13.51 2.78 -12.88
CA PRO A 260 -13.15 2.58 -14.28
C PRO A 260 -12.38 3.82 -14.78
N ALA A 261 -11.28 3.59 -15.46
CA ALA A 261 -10.50 4.66 -16.05
C ALA A 261 -10.06 4.18 -17.44
N THR A 262 -10.45 4.91 -18.47
CA THR A 262 -9.97 4.70 -19.83
C THR A 262 -8.89 5.73 -20.10
N PHE A 263 -7.69 5.24 -20.41
CA PHE A 263 -6.60 6.09 -20.88
C PHE A 263 -6.50 5.91 -22.39
N GLU A 264 -6.54 7.00 -23.12
CA GLU A 264 -6.01 7.00 -24.48
C GLU A 264 -4.49 6.85 -24.36
N ALA A 265 -3.94 5.78 -24.95
CA ALA A 265 -2.53 5.46 -24.98
C ALA A 265 -1.73 6.47 -25.82
#